data_10d1bf4fc69742e1f287ad53cfd27f93
#
_entry.id   10d1bf4fc69742e1f287ad53cfd27f93
#
_cell.length_a   1.000
_cell.length_b   1.000
_cell.length_c   1.000
_cell.angle_alpha   90.00
_cell.angle_beta   90.00
_cell.angle_gamma   90.00
#
_symmetry.space_group_name_H-M   'P 1'
#
loop_
_entity.id
_entity.type
_entity.pdbx_description
1 polymer ?
#
loop_
_entity_poly.entity_id
_entity_poly.type
_entity_poly.pdbx_seq_one_letter_code
_entity_poly.pdbx_strand_id
1 'polypeptide(L)'
;LLVAMSDNPVVTSQVQRLAKTDEGFRHEVNLELKRLSGQIDQKSNNIFGDRDFEVKDMQNVPEALHKKINYLVNEKYTVDNKIEDLGLKFIPKMSAKKQGEAIRDLVVKRERIVKAKLSPLYTELKKEAKLAGAEIDQAGVNAIYTHVKANKLSDIFGVGTKLDNKINKYTSPQKSVNKATGMPEMIQPTMSFEHLDSLKRAINELKRKPLSDTEMRKLYDLDDVIREARMSVKGGYSQRLDALDKQYYQEMGVPFNTASVKEIGMKKYADEVAPVILKNESALEAFLDVAGPEGHVIARNAYMSKVYDKVVKEGEINTSALKAMMKKDKDMINRVPGLKGEVEDALVYQGSLLLKRAELNEGLKLAEDEIAKNFLITSNLEPHYYDVVNRAIRDHTYMDKVYKDLGEIDSVTAHAVTRRIQREFVEVALESSGGAYKFITDPRKATTVRKMFKDNPEYISQVRDLSKLSDAINKADVTKLSSLVLNERLDWLAAIMPGVDGNYAFSQLRDRISSDAMKAFRIMSRMNQAKTKAKVDNQIKEILLN
;
A
#
# COMPACT_ATOMS: atom_id res chain seq x y z
N LEU A 1 -15.20 -21.07 8.53
CA LEU A 1 -14.80 -22.28 7.80
C LEU A 1 -13.46 -22.82 8.31
N LEU A 2 -12.41 -22.00 8.44
CA LEU A 2 -11.14 -22.40 9.07
C LEU A 2 -11.33 -22.86 10.53
N VAL A 3 -12.35 -22.36 11.20
CA VAL A 3 -12.76 -22.84 12.52
C VAL A 3 -13.40 -24.22 12.41
N ALA A 4 -14.19 -24.48 11.36
CA ALA A 4 -14.70 -25.81 11.03
C ALA A 4 -13.59 -26.76 10.58
N MET A 5 -12.51 -26.22 10.06
CA MET A 5 -11.30 -26.93 9.65
C MET A 5 -10.29 -27.08 10.80
N SER A 6 -10.57 -26.51 11.97
CA SER A 6 -9.71 -26.67 13.14
C SER A 6 -9.73 -28.12 13.62
N ASP A 7 -8.60 -28.60 14.12
CA ASP A 7 -8.53 -29.92 14.74
C ASP A 7 -9.25 -29.98 16.10
N ASN A 8 -9.89 -28.87 16.51
CA ASN A 8 -10.69 -28.82 17.72
C ASN A 8 -12.10 -29.38 17.44
N PRO A 9 -12.43 -30.59 17.92
CA PRO A 9 -13.71 -31.26 17.64
C PRO A 9 -14.91 -30.47 18.15
N VAL A 10 -14.72 -29.67 19.19
CA VAL A 10 -15.78 -28.83 19.79
C VAL A 10 -16.19 -27.71 18.85
N VAL A 11 -15.21 -27.03 18.30
CA VAL A 11 -15.42 -25.94 17.35
C VAL A 11 -16.06 -26.46 16.06
N THR A 12 -15.57 -27.59 15.55
CA THR A 12 -16.11 -28.23 14.35
C THR A 12 -17.56 -28.65 14.55
N SER A 13 -17.89 -29.27 15.68
CA SER A 13 -19.21 -29.71 16.05
C SER A 13 -20.22 -28.57 16.17
N GLN A 14 -19.80 -27.42 16.71
CA GLN A 14 -20.65 -26.24 16.81
C GLN A 14 -20.96 -25.59 15.45
N VAL A 15 -19.95 -25.45 14.59
CA VAL A 15 -20.16 -24.93 13.22
C VAL A 15 -21.11 -25.83 12.43
N GLN A 16 -20.96 -27.16 12.56
CA GLN A 16 -21.84 -28.13 11.94
C GLN A 16 -23.30 -28.01 12.47
N ARG A 17 -23.46 -27.80 13.78
CA ARG A 17 -24.77 -27.59 14.37
C ARG A 17 -25.40 -26.30 13.85
N LEU A 18 -24.70 -25.19 13.82
CA LEU A 18 -25.19 -23.93 13.28
C LEU A 18 -25.61 -24.09 11.81
N ALA A 19 -24.78 -24.73 10.98
CA ALA A 19 -25.12 -24.98 9.58
C ALA A 19 -26.33 -25.91 9.38
N LYS A 20 -26.71 -26.71 10.41
CA LYS A 20 -27.94 -27.51 10.37
C LYS A 20 -29.17 -26.72 10.80
N THR A 21 -29.04 -25.79 11.74
CA THR A 21 -30.16 -25.06 12.34
C THR A 21 -30.42 -23.70 11.72
N ASP A 22 -29.43 -23.11 11.04
CA ASP A 22 -29.51 -21.81 10.41
C ASP A 22 -29.24 -21.95 8.91
N GLU A 23 -30.25 -21.63 8.10
CA GLU A 23 -30.19 -21.77 6.63
C GLU A 23 -29.28 -20.73 5.99
N GLY A 24 -29.23 -19.49 6.52
CA GLY A 24 -28.33 -18.44 6.05
C GLY A 24 -26.87 -18.81 6.29
N PHE A 25 -26.56 -19.29 7.49
CA PHE A 25 -25.21 -19.75 7.81
C PHE A 25 -24.79 -20.95 6.96
N ARG A 26 -25.70 -21.89 6.70
CA ARG A 26 -25.46 -23.02 5.78
C ARG A 26 -25.13 -22.55 4.37
N HIS A 27 -25.90 -21.58 3.88
CA HIS A 27 -25.66 -21.02 2.54
C HIS A 27 -24.28 -20.39 2.44
N GLU A 28 -23.88 -19.59 3.41
CA GLU A 28 -22.54 -18.96 3.45
C GLU A 28 -21.41 -19.99 3.56
N VAL A 29 -21.57 -21.02 4.40
CA VAL A 29 -20.59 -22.12 4.50
C VAL A 29 -20.45 -22.83 3.16
N ASN A 30 -21.56 -23.10 2.46
CA ASN A 30 -21.54 -23.76 1.15
C ASN A 30 -20.91 -22.87 0.05
N LEU A 31 -21.16 -21.54 0.07
CA LEU A 31 -20.51 -20.60 -0.84
C LEU A 31 -19.00 -20.60 -0.63
N GLU A 32 -18.55 -20.57 0.61
CA GLU A 32 -17.13 -20.57 0.92
C GLU A 32 -16.46 -21.91 0.61
N LEU A 33 -17.16 -23.03 0.80
CA LEU A 33 -16.70 -24.36 0.39
C LEU A 33 -16.53 -24.43 -1.14
N LYS A 34 -17.49 -23.89 -1.90
CA LYS A 34 -17.37 -23.79 -3.38
C LYS A 34 -16.18 -22.93 -3.79
N ARG A 35 -15.98 -21.80 -3.11
CA ARG A 35 -14.82 -20.91 -3.35
C ARG A 35 -13.49 -21.62 -3.11
N LEU A 36 -13.39 -22.37 -2.02
CA LEU A 36 -12.18 -23.13 -1.68
C LEU A 36 -11.97 -24.33 -2.59
N SER A 37 -13.05 -25.00 -3.01
CA SER A 37 -12.97 -26.04 -4.03
C SER A 37 -12.41 -25.47 -5.34
N GLY A 38 -12.92 -24.32 -5.79
CA GLY A 38 -12.36 -23.61 -6.93
C GLY A 38 -10.87 -23.22 -6.76
N GLN A 39 -10.43 -22.95 -5.54
CA GLN A 39 -9.00 -22.73 -5.23
C GLN A 39 -8.16 -24.02 -5.32
N ILE A 40 -8.73 -25.19 -5.00
CA ILE A 40 -8.06 -26.48 -5.22
C ILE A 40 -7.84 -26.69 -6.70
N ASP A 41 -8.89 -26.49 -7.51
CA ASP A 41 -8.81 -26.64 -8.96
C ASP A 41 -7.77 -25.66 -9.55
N GLN A 42 -7.79 -24.42 -9.11
CA GLN A 42 -6.81 -23.42 -9.53
C GLN A 42 -5.39 -23.78 -9.11
N LYS A 43 -5.17 -24.24 -7.87
CA LYS A 43 -3.86 -24.68 -7.41
C LYS A 43 -3.38 -25.94 -8.11
N SER A 44 -4.27 -26.90 -8.35
CA SER A 44 -3.96 -28.09 -9.13
C SER A 44 -3.56 -27.71 -10.56
N ASN A 45 -4.32 -26.80 -11.19
CA ASN A 45 -3.98 -26.28 -12.50
C ASN A 45 -2.66 -25.51 -12.52
N ASN A 46 -2.32 -24.78 -11.45
CA ASN A 46 -1.03 -24.08 -11.33
C ASN A 46 0.16 -25.05 -11.18
N ILE A 47 0.00 -26.14 -10.41
CA ILE A 47 1.05 -27.17 -10.26
C ILE A 47 1.39 -27.80 -11.62
N PHE A 48 0.39 -27.98 -12.47
CA PHE A 48 0.55 -28.59 -13.79
C PHE A 48 0.41 -27.57 -14.93
N GLY A 49 0.41 -26.28 -14.64
CA GLY A 49 -0.12 -25.22 -15.51
C GLY A 49 0.86 -24.63 -16.52
N ASP A 50 2.16 -24.65 -16.26
CA ASP A 50 3.14 -24.18 -17.23
C ASP A 50 3.40 -25.27 -18.27
N ARG A 51 2.97 -24.97 -19.50
CA ARG A 51 3.04 -25.91 -20.62
C ARG A 51 3.86 -25.30 -21.72
N ASP A 52 5.16 -25.63 -21.68
CA ASP A 52 6.04 -25.34 -22.80
C ASP A 52 6.06 -26.55 -23.72
N PHE A 53 5.46 -26.38 -24.89
CA PHE A 53 5.55 -27.34 -25.95
C PHE A 53 6.66 -26.94 -26.92
N GLU A 54 7.70 -27.78 -27.03
CA GLU A 54 8.63 -27.65 -28.14
C GLU A 54 8.01 -28.27 -29.40
N VAL A 55 7.52 -27.40 -30.25
CA VAL A 55 6.77 -27.74 -31.49
C VAL A 55 7.57 -28.59 -32.44
N LYS A 56 8.90 -28.64 -32.33
CA LYS A 56 9.80 -29.37 -33.21
C LYS A 56 9.77 -30.89 -33.06
N ASP A 57 9.37 -31.40 -31.90
CA ASP A 57 9.51 -32.81 -31.54
C ASP A 57 8.18 -33.62 -31.58
N MET A 58 7.15 -33.10 -32.24
CA MET A 58 5.82 -33.72 -32.30
C MET A 58 5.71 -34.77 -33.42
N GLN A 59 6.61 -35.74 -33.48
CA GLN A 59 6.63 -36.72 -34.59
C GLN A 59 5.47 -37.71 -34.53
N ASN A 60 4.95 -38.04 -33.37
CA ASN A 60 3.88 -39.03 -33.17
C ASN A 60 2.50 -38.40 -32.92
N VAL A 61 2.39 -37.07 -33.01
CA VAL A 61 1.15 -36.34 -32.77
C VAL A 61 0.38 -36.22 -34.09
N PRO A 62 -0.94 -36.52 -34.15
CA PRO A 62 -1.75 -36.32 -35.35
C PRO A 62 -1.64 -34.89 -35.89
N GLU A 63 -1.56 -34.71 -37.21
CA GLU A 63 -1.32 -33.39 -37.83
C GLU A 63 -2.35 -32.33 -37.42
N ALA A 64 -3.62 -32.70 -37.26
CA ALA A 64 -4.67 -31.79 -36.83
C ALA A 64 -4.42 -31.28 -35.39
N LEU A 65 -3.95 -32.16 -34.48
CA LEU A 65 -3.63 -31.83 -33.10
C LEU A 65 -2.35 -31.01 -33.05
N HIS A 66 -1.35 -31.32 -33.87
CA HIS A 66 -0.14 -30.52 -34.03
C HIS A 66 -0.46 -29.09 -34.47
N LYS A 67 -1.32 -28.88 -35.48
CA LYS A 67 -1.75 -27.52 -35.88
C LYS A 67 -2.45 -26.77 -34.76
N LYS A 68 -3.31 -27.47 -34.00
CA LYS A 68 -4.02 -26.90 -32.86
C LYS A 68 -3.06 -26.46 -31.75
N ILE A 69 -2.09 -27.30 -31.39
CA ILE A 69 -1.08 -26.98 -30.37
C ILE A 69 -0.23 -25.79 -30.81
N ASN A 70 0.25 -25.78 -32.05
CA ASN A 70 1.02 -24.65 -32.59
C ASN A 70 0.25 -23.33 -32.50
N TYR A 71 -1.02 -23.33 -32.82
CA TYR A 71 -1.87 -22.16 -32.67
C TYR A 71 -1.96 -21.72 -31.22
N LEU A 72 -2.25 -22.63 -30.29
CA LEU A 72 -2.39 -22.31 -28.86
C LEU A 72 -1.06 -21.79 -28.24
N VAL A 73 0.07 -22.39 -28.60
CA VAL A 73 1.41 -21.97 -28.13
C VAL A 73 1.74 -20.56 -28.64
N ASN A 74 1.50 -20.28 -29.93
CA ASN A 74 1.77 -18.95 -30.49
C ASN A 74 0.87 -17.87 -29.88
N GLU A 75 -0.43 -18.19 -29.66
CA GLU A 75 -1.35 -17.28 -28.99
C GLU A 75 -0.94 -17.05 -27.54
N LYS A 76 -0.52 -18.11 -26.81
CA LYS A 76 -0.01 -17.99 -25.44
C LYS A 76 1.21 -17.07 -25.40
N TYR A 77 2.21 -17.30 -26.26
CA TYR A 77 3.38 -16.45 -26.36
C TYR A 77 3.01 -14.98 -26.64
N THR A 78 2.03 -14.75 -27.51
CA THR A 78 1.54 -13.39 -27.79
C THR A 78 0.90 -12.75 -26.56
N VAL A 79 0.16 -13.52 -25.76
CA VAL A 79 -0.47 -13.03 -24.54
C VAL A 79 0.58 -12.77 -23.46
N ASP A 80 1.55 -13.65 -23.27
CA ASP A 80 2.63 -13.51 -22.29
C ASP A 80 3.49 -12.28 -22.59
N ASN A 81 3.85 -12.04 -23.85
CA ASN A 81 4.54 -10.80 -24.27
C ASN A 81 3.71 -9.54 -23.95
N LYS A 82 2.38 -9.57 -24.17
CA LYS A 82 1.52 -8.43 -23.82
C LYS A 82 1.43 -8.19 -22.32
N ILE A 83 1.49 -9.25 -21.51
CA ILE A 83 1.54 -9.15 -20.04
C ILE A 83 2.86 -8.50 -19.61
N GLU A 84 3.98 -8.95 -20.16
CA GLU A 84 5.29 -8.38 -19.90
C GLU A 84 5.36 -6.89 -20.35
N ASP A 85 4.92 -6.59 -21.57
CA ASP A 85 4.85 -5.22 -22.11
C ASP A 85 4.02 -4.30 -21.22
N LEU A 86 2.94 -4.81 -20.62
CA LEU A 86 2.14 -4.04 -19.69
C LEU A 86 2.90 -3.76 -18.39
N GLY A 87 3.62 -4.74 -17.86
CA GLY A 87 4.51 -4.56 -16.71
C GLY A 87 5.61 -3.54 -16.99
N LEU A 88 6.19 -3.57 -18.19
CA LEU A 88 7.22 -2.62 -18.63
C LEU A 88 6.73 -1.17 -18.67
N LYS A 89 5.43 -0.92 -18.91
CA LYS A 89 4.86 0.44 -18.86
C LYS A 89 4.94 1.09 -17.48
N PHE A 90 5.04 0.30 -16.42
CA PHE A 90 5.22 0.78 -15.06
C PHE A 90 6.67 1.00 -14.67
N ILE A 91 7.64 0.63 -15.52
CA ILE A 91 9.06 0.88 -15.23
C ILE A 91 9.27 2.38 -15.00
N PRO A 92 9.91 2.75 -13.88
CA PRO A 92 10.19 4.15 -13.60
C PRO A 92 11.00 4.81 -14.71
N LYS A 93 10.48 5.90 -15.28
CA LYS A 93 11.22 6.70 -16.29
C LYS A 93 12.46 7.39 -15.72
N MET A 94 12.55 7.48 -14.40
CA MET A 94 13.65 8.12 -13.68
C MET A 94 14.00 7.28 -12.44
N SER A 95 15.28 7.19 -12.12
CA SER A 95 15.70 6.57 -10.85
C SER A 95 15.17 7.35 -9.65
N ALA A 96 14.99 6.70 -8.51
CA ALA A 96 14.53 7.34 -7.27
C ALA A 96 15.34 8.58 -6.90
N LYS A 97 16.66 8.54 -7.10
CA LYS A 97 17.55 9.67 -6.90
C LYS A 97 17.19 10.85 -7.82
N LYS A 98 17.06 10.62 -9.13
CA LYS A 98 16.69 11.68 -10.09
C LYS A 98 15.29 12.25 -9.82
N GLN A 99 14.35 11.42 -9.40
CA GLN A 99 13.02 11.87 -8.98
C GLN A 99 13.10 12.81 -7.77
N GLY A 100 13.86 12.43 -6.75
CA GLY A 100 14.04 13.25 -5.57
C GLY A 100 14.79 14.57 -5.85
N GLU A 101 15.78 14.55 -6.73
CA GLU A 101 16.45 15.76 -7.21
C GLU A 101 15.45 16.68 -7.93
N ALA A 102 14.63 16.15 -8.86
CA ALA A 102 13.61 16.91 -9.56
C ALA A 102 12.57 17.55 -8.62
N ILE A 103 12.14 16.81 -7.57
CA ILE A 103 11.22 17.34 -6.54
C ILE A 103 11.86 18.51 -5.80
N ARG A 104 13.10 18.36 -5.33
CA ARG A 104 13.84 19.43 -4.63
C ARG A 104 14.06 20.66 -5.52
N ASP A 105 14.53 20.44 -6.73
CA ASP A 105 14.81 21.51 -7.69
C ASP A 105 13.54 22.30 -8.00
N LEU A 106 12.40 21.61 -8.15
CA LEU A 106 11.12 22.27 -8.40
C LEU A 106 10.69 23.13 -7.21
N VAL A 107 10.78 22.62 -5.98
CA VAL A 107 10.47 23.39 -4.76
C VAL A 107 11.36 24.61 -4.65
N VAL A 108 12.69 24.46 -4.83
CA VAL A 108 13.65 25.57 -4.78
C VAL A 108 13.40 26.58 -5.90
N LYS A 109 13.14 26.10 -7.12
CA LYS A 109 12.81 26.96 -8.28
C LYS A 109 11.57 27.81 -7.98
N ARG A 110 10.51 27.19 -7.45
CA ARG A 110 9.26 27.90 -7.10
C ARG A 110 9.47 28.90 -5.97
N GLU A 111 10.22 28.53 -4.94
CA GLU A 111 10.58 29.46 -3.87
C GLU A 111 11.30 30.71 -4.41
N ARG A 112 12.27 30.51 -5.31
CA ARG A 112 12.98 31.61 -5.96
C ARG A 112 12.06 32.51 -6.80
N ILE A 113 11.13 31.92 -7.56
CA ILE A 113 10.15 32.66 -8.38
C ILE A 113 9.27 33.55 -7.48
N VAL A 114 8.72 33.01 -6.38
CA VAL A 114 7.88 33.80 -5.48
C VAL A 114 8.70 34.91 -4.81
N LYS A 115 9.92 34.62 -4.35
CA LYS A 115 10.82 35.64 -3.79
C LYS A 115 11.16 36.71 -4.80
N ALA A 116 11.47 36.34 -6.05
CA ALA A 116 11.77 37.31 -7.12
C ALA A 116 10.57 38.18 -7.48
N LYS A 117 9.35 37.66 -7.38
CA LYS A 117 8.09 38.42 -7.56
C LYS A 117 7.86 39.45 -6.45
N LEU A 118 8.05 39.03 -5.19
CA LEU A 118 7.69 39.84 -4.02
C LEU A 118 8.79 40.82 -3.59
N SER A 119 10.06 40.43 -3.70
CA SER A 119 11.20 41.25 -3.24
C SER A 119 11.26 42.66 -3.87
N PRO A 120 11.03 42.84 -5.19
CA PRO A 120 10.97 44.18 -5.79
C PRO A 120 9.89 45.06 -5.19
N LEU A 121 8.70 44.50 -4.89
CA LEU A 121 7.59 45.26 -4.33
C LEU A 121 7.92 45.85 -2.94
N TYR A 122 8.61 45.09 -2.12
CA TYR A 122 9.15 45.59 -0.84
C TYR A 122 10.20 46.68 -1.02
N THR A 123 11.07 46.51 -2.01
CA THR A 123 12.14 47.48 -2.30
C THR A 123 11.56 48.77 -2.81
N GLU A 124 10.60 48.72 -3.72
CA GLU A 124 9.90 49.87 -4.27
C GLU A 124 9.11 50.63 -3.20
N LEU A 125 8.29 49.93 -2.38
CA LEU A 125 7.57 50.54 -1.28
C LEU A 125 8.50 51.28 -0.32
N LYS A 126 9.66 50.70 0.03
CA LYS A 126 10.65 51.35 0.90
C LYS A 126 11.28 52.57 0.25
N LYS A 127 11.56 52.51 -1.05
CA LYS A 127 12.11 53.65 -1.80
C LYS A 127 11.12 54.78 -1.84
N GLU A 128 9.85 54.52 -2.13
CA GLU A 128 8.79 55.50 -2.12
C GLU A 128 8.60 56.12 -0.72
N ALA A 129 8.53 55.31 0.33
CA ALA A 129 8.39 55.79 1.71
C ALA A 129 9.58 56.68 2.12
N LYS A 130 10.79 56.31 1.71
CA LYS A 130 12.00 57.10 1.97
C LYS A 130 11.97 58.44 1.24
N LEU A 131 11.60 58.44 -0.04
CA LEU A 131 11.52 59.69 -0.84
C LEU A 131 10.42 60.63 -0.30
N ALA A 132 9.34 60.09 0.25
CA ALA A 132 8.28 60.85 0.87
C ALA A 132 8.59 61.32 2.31
N GLY A 133 9.75 60.97 2.84
CA GLY A 133 10.12 61.27 4.26
C GLY A 133 9.15 60.62 5.26
N ALA A 134 8.64 59.41 4.95
CA ALA A 134 7.68 58.75 5.78
C ALA A 134 8.28 58.38 7.16
N GLU A 135 7.75 58.99 8.19
CA GLU A 135 8.18 58.77 9.59
C GLU A 135 6.97 58.45 10.48
N ILE A 136 7.23 57.70 11.55
CA ILE A 136 6.22 57.53 12.60
C ILE A 136 6.10 58.80 13.41
N ASP A 137 4.91 59.00 13.96
CA ASP A 137 4.70 60.14 14.85
C ASP A 137 5.43 59.96 16.18
N GLN A 138 5.58 61.04 16.91
CA GLN A 138 6.29 61.05 18.19
C GLN A 138 5.58 60.18 19.24
N ALA A 139 4.27 60.04 19.17
CA ALA A 139 3.54 59.18 20.08
C ALA A 139 3.92 57.70 19.87
N GLY A 140 4.04 57.26 18.63
CA GLY A 140 4.48 55.91 18.30
C GLY A 140 5.94 55.64 18.74
N VAL A 141 6.85 56.61 18.55
CA VAL A 141 8.23 56.48 19.04
C VAL A 141 8.27 56.32 20.57
N ASN A 142 7.49 57.16 21.29
CA ASN A 142 7.40 57.12 22.74
C ASN A 142 6.77 55.80 23.24
N ALA A 143 5.74 55.31 22.56
CA ALA A 143 5.12 54.01 22.90
C ALA A 143 6.15 52.87 22.85
N ILE A 144 6.94 52.77 21.77
CA ILE A 144 7.99 51.76 21.64
C ILE A 144 9.04 51.92 22.76
N TYR A 145 9.51 53.13 23.02
CA TYR A 145 10.48 53.42 24.10
C TYR A 145 9.98 52.97 25.46
N THR A 146 8.76 53.41 25.81
CA THR A 146 8.14 53.10 27.10
C THR A 146 7.94 51.58 27.25
N HIS A 147 7.49 50.90 26.22
CA HIS A 147 7.28 49.47 26.26
C HIS A 147 8.59 48.71 26.48
N VAL A 148 9.65 49.09 25.75
CA VAL A 148 10.98 48.46 25.89
C VAL A 148 11.53 48.65 27.30
N LYS A 149 11.40 49.84 27.88
CA LYS A 149 11.87 50.14 29.24
C LYS A 149 11.04 49.47 30.32
N ALA A 150 9.71 49.53 30.23
CA ALA A 150 8.81 48.93 31.23
C ALA A 150 8.98 47.40 31.32
N ASN A 151 9.21 46.73 30.19
CA ASN A 151 9.36 45.29 30.14
C ASN A 151 10.80 44.79 30.21
N LYS A 152 11.78 45.69 30.41
CA LYS A 152 13.22 45.39 30.46
C LYS A 152 13.70 44.53 29.28
N LEU A 153 13.25 44.91 28.08
CA LEU A 153 13.50 44.08 26.88
C LEU A 153 14.98 44.09 26.46
N SER A 154 15.78 45.09 26.91
CA SER A 154 17.23 45.07 26.70
C SER A 154 17.89 43.82 27.25
N ASP A 155 17.35 43.21 28.30
CA ASP A 155 17.88 41.99 28.91
C ASP A 155 17.65 40.79 27.93
N ILE A 156 16.53 40.77 27.22
CA ILE A 156 16.20 39.75 26.20
C ILE A 156 17.03 39.96 24.94
N PHE A 157 17.21 41.20 24.52
CA PHE A 157 17.99 41.53 23.33
C PHE A 157 19.47 41.27 23.53
N GLY A 158 19.92 41.31 24.76
CA GLY A 158 21.33 41.44 25.18
C GLY A 158 21.77 42.90 25.12
N VAL A 159 22.14 43.44 26.27
CA VAL A 159 22.64 44.82 26.43
C VAL A 159 23.82 45.07 25.49
N GLY A 160 23.78 46.17 24.73
CA GLY A 160 24.84 46.54 23.77
C GLY A 160 24.85 45.78 22.47
N THR A 161 23.88 44.90 22.25
CA THR A 161 23.72 44.24 20.92
C THR A 161 23.30 45.24 19.84
N LYS A 162 23.43 44.81 18.55
CA LYS A 162 23.00 45.65 17.42
C LYS A 162 21.52 46.03 17.50
N LEU A 163 20.67 45.18 18.07
CA LEU A 163 19.24 45.47 18.22
C LEU A 163 18.99 46.44 19.37
N ASP A 164 19.60 46.21 20.53
CA ASP A 164 19.50 47.13 21.68
C ASP A 164 19.98 48.54 21.31
N ASN A 165 21.16 48.63 20.65
CA ASN A 165 21.72 49.88 20.17
C ASN A 165 20.83 50.58 19.15
N LYS A 166 20.19 49.82 18.21
CA LYS A 166 19.23 50.39 17.25
C LYS A 166 17.99 50.94 17.94
N ILE A 167 17.41 50.19 18.86
CA ILE A 167 16.24 50.65 19.61
C ILE A 167 16.57 51.90 20.39
N ASN A 168 17.64 51.87 21.15
CA ASN A 168 18.06 53.05 21.93
C ASN A 168 18.33 54.26 21.03
N LYS A 169 19.00 54.09 19.88
CA LYS A 169 19.27 55.17 18.93
C LYS A 169 17.99 55.81 18.38
N TYR A 170 16.98 55.02 18.09
CA TYR A 170 15.77 55.51 17.39
C TYR A 170 14.62 55.87 18.34
N THR A 171 14.68 55.47 19.59
CA THR A 171 13.57 55.74 20.53
C THR A 171 13.98 56.54 21.76
N SER A 172 15.25 56.51 22.17
CA SER A 172 15.67 57.25 23.39
C SER A 172 15.91 58.72 23.08
N PRO A 173 15.38 59.64 23.90
CA PRO A 173 15.68 61.09 23.81
C PRO A 173 17.18 61.35 23.82
N GLN A 174 17.66 62.15 22.89
CA GLN A 174 19.09 62.45 22.73
C GLN A 174 19.39 63.89 23.22
N LYS A 175 20.48 64.03 23.95
CA LYS A 175 20.96 65.39 24.32
C LYS A 175 21.58 66.04 23.08
N SER A 176 21.12 67.24 22.78
CA SER A 176 21.69 68.10 21.73
C SER A 176 21.89 69.48 22.27
N VAL A 177 22.69 70.27 21.58
CA VAL A 177 22.86 71.69 21.92
C VAL A 177 22.13 72.47 20.84
N ASN A 178 21.18 73.31 21.27
CA ASN A 178 20.48 74.19 20.35
C ASN A 178 21.45 75.17 19.73
N LYS A 179 21.68 75.09 18.45
CA LYS A 179 22.70 75.90 17.74
C LYS A 179 22.42 77.39 17.76
N ALA A 180 21.16 77.83 17.97
CA ALA A 180 20.81 79.23 18.05
C ALA A 180 20.97 79.84 19.43
N THR A 181 20.79 79.06 20.48
CA THR A 181 20.81 79.52 21.89
C THR A 181 21.98 79.00 22.71
N GLY A 182 22.75 78.03 22.22
CA GLY A 182 23.82 77.37 22.93
C GLY A 182 23.38 76.51 24.11
N MET A 183 22.07 76.39 24.34
CA MET A 183 21.55 75.63 25.51
C MET A 183 21.35 74.13 25.19
N PRO A 184 21.59 73.25 26.19
CA PRO A 184 21.30 71.86 26.01
C PRO A 184 19.80 71.63 25.90
N GLU A 185 19.38 70.91 24.87
CA GLU A 185 18.00 70.49 24.64
C GLU A 185 17.90 68.99 24.47
N MET A 186 16.77 68.42 24.82
CA MET A 186 16.48 67.02 24.57
C MET A 186 15.70 66.91 23.27
N ILE A 187 16.37 66.40 22.26
CA ILE A 187 15.73 66.12 20.98
C ILE A 187 15.09 64.74 21.03
N GLN A 188 13.82 64.70 20.72
CA GLN A 188 13.14 63.44 20.51
C GLN A 188 13.58 62.83 19.18
N PRO A 189 14.02 61.59 19.12
CA PRO A 189 14.45 60.97 17.88
C PRO A 189 13.23 60.76 16.97
N THR A 190 13.46 60.85 15.67
CA THR A 190 12.51 60.43 14.67
C THR A 190 12.82 59.04 14.21
N MET A 191 11.81 58.27 13.87
CA MET A 191 12.00 56.92 13.35
C MET A 191 11.35 56.83 11.97
N SER A 192 12.19 56.66 10.95
CA SER A 192 11.70 56.46 9.59
C SER A 192 11.03 55.08 9.45
N PHE A 193 10.16 54.98 8.43
CA PHE A 193 9.52 53.73 8.05
C PHE A 193 10.55 52.60 7.83
N GLU A 194 11.70 52.90 7.21
CA GLU A 194 12.77 51.92 7.00
C GLU A 194 13.39 51.40 8.30
N HIS A 195 13.59 52.30 9.28
CA HIS A 195 14.10 51.92 10.59
C HIS A 195 13.14 51.00 11.33
N LEU A 196 11.84 51.29 11.25
CA LEU A 196 10.80 50.47 11.85
C LEU A 196 10.75 49.06 11.26
N ASP A 197 10.81 48.94 9.91
CA ASP A 197 10.88 47.64 9.22
C ASP A 197 12.16 46.86 9.62
N SER A 198 13.30 47.56 9.77
CA SER A 198 14.55 46.94 10.26
C SER A 198 14.42 46.42 11.67
N LEU A 199 13.68 47.10 12.54
CA LEU A 199 13.39 46.66 13.92
C LEU A 199 12.52 45.40 13.89
N LYS A 200 11.42 45.40 13.13
CA LYS A 200 10.53 44.25 12.98
C LYS A 200 11.28 43.00 12.54
N ARG A 201 12.18 43.13 11.56
CA ARG A 201 12.99 41.98 11.11
C ARG A 201 13.89 41.43 12.20
N ALA A 202 14.56 42.30 12.94
CA ALA A 202 15.45 41.88 14.02
C ALA A 202 14.69 41.19 15.15
N ILE A 203 13.49 41.63 15.48
CA ILE A 203 12.59 40.97 16.44
C ILE A 203 12.16 39.60 15.92
N ASN A 204 11.81 39.48 14.65
CA ASN A 204 11.45 38.21 14.04
C ASN A 204 12.64 37.22 14.02
N GLU A 205 13.87 37.68 13.91
CA GLU A 205 15.06 36.84 14.03
C GLU A 205 15.25 36.35 15.46
N LEU A 206 14.97 37.19 16.47
CA LEU A 206 15.01 36.80 17.89
C LEU A 206 13.94 35.74 18.21
N LYS A 207 12.72 35.90 17.69
CA LYS A 207 11.63 34.93 17.89
C LYS A 207 11.98 33.51 17.37
N ARG A 208 13.00 33.37 16.52
CA ARG A 208 13.50 32.07 16.04
C ARG A 208 14.51 31.41 16.98
N LYS A 209 14.98 32.11 17.99
CA LYS A 209 15.90 31.56 19.00
C LYS A 209 15.13 30.83 20.09
N PRO A 210 15.76 29.88 20.79
CA PRO A 210 15.16 29.26 21.96
C PRO A 210 15.03 30.31 23.09
N LEU A 211 13.83 30.79 23.34
CA LEU A 211 13.45 31.74 24.37
C LEU A 211 12.41 31.09 25.28
N SER A 212 12.33 31.55 26.52
CA SER A 212 11.25 31.15 27.42
C SER A 212 9.88 31.68 26.93
N ASP A 213 8.80 31.07 27.37
CA ASP A 213 7.44 31.49 27.01
C ASP A 213 7.18 32.96 27.44
N THR A 214 7.73 33.37 28.57
CA THR A 214 7.62 34.75 29.08
C THR A 214 8.34 35.73 28.16
N GLU A 215 9.56 35.41 27.74
CA GLU A 215 10.34 36.24 26.80
C GLU A 215 9.67 36.30 25.42
N MET A 216 9.18 35.17 24.97
CA MET A 216 8.46 35.10 23.70
C MET A 216 7.19 35.97 23.71
N ARG A 217 6.41 35.92 24.81
CA ARG A 217 5.20 36.78 24.97
C ARG A 217 5.58 38.26 24.93
N LYS A 218 6.63 38.68 25.68
CA LYS A 218 7.10 40.07 25.66
C LYS A 218 7.53 40.54 24.26
N LEU A 219 8.10 39.64 23.44
CA LEU A 219 8.42 39.96 22.04
C LEU A 219 7.19 40.06 21.13
N TYR A 220 6.14 39.30 21.39
CA TYR A 220 4.87 39.48 20.69
C TYR A 220 4.20 40.81 21.05
N ASP A 221 4.18 41.15 22.32
CA ASP A 221 3.64 42.44 22.80
C ASP A 221 4.40 43.62 22.17
N LEU A 222 5.73 43.54 22.08
CA LEU A 222 6.53 44.56 21.37
C LEU A 222 6.21 44.64 19.89
N ASP A 223 5.99 43.49 19.22
CA ASP A 223 5.63 43.46 17.81
C ASP A 223 4.26 44.14 17.55
N ASP A 224 3.32 43.98 18.49
CA ASP A 224 2.03 44.70 18.45
C ASP A 224 2.20 46.20 18.63
N VAL A 225 3.00 46.67 19.60
CA VAL A 225 3.33 48.09 19.79
C VAL A 225 3.99 48.68 18.52
N ILE A 226 4.92 47.97 17.92
CA ILE A 226 5.56 48.39 16.68
C ILE A 226 4.57 48.44 15.52
N ARG A 227 3.64 47.48 15.47
CA ARG A 227 2.59 47.46 14.47
C ARG A 227 1.65 48.69 14.58
N GLU A 228 1.24 49.00 15.80
CA GLU A 228 0.42 50.19 16.08
C GLU A 228 1.19 51.48 15.74
N ALA A 229 2.43 51.64 16.19
CA ALA A 229 3.27 52.77 15.83
C ALA A 229 3.45 52.94 14.31
N ARG A 230 3.56 51.80 13.59
CA ARG A 230 3.62 51.78 12.11
C ARG A 230 2.35 52.35 11.48
N MET A 231 1.18 52.11 12.07
CA MET A 231 -0.08 52.62 11.54
C MET A 231 -0.19 54.15 11.61
N SER A 232 0.62 54.81 12.43
CA SER A 232 0.69 56.28 12.49
C SER A 232 1.41 56.93 11.31
N VAL A 233 2.14 56.11 10.48
CA VAL A 233 2.87 56.61 9.32
C VAL A 233 1.87 57.13 8.27
N LYS A 234 1.98 58.43 7.91
CA LYS A 234 1.16 59.06 6.89
C LYS A 234 1.51 58.50 5.48
N GLY A 235 0.51 58.58 4.56
CA GLY A 235 0.72 58.20 3.15
C GLY A 235 0.38 56.75 2.82
N GLY A 236 -0.26 56.00 3.72
CA GLY A 236 -0.76 54.64 3.44
C GLY A 236 0.31 53.56 3.28
N TYR A 237 1.60 53.87 3.61
CA TYR A 237 2.72 52.91 3.46
C TYR A 237 2.58 51.70 4.36
N SER A 238 2.03 51.89 5.56
CA SER A 238 1.81 50.81 6.51
C SER A 238 0.79 49.79 6.03
N GLN A 239 -0.33 50.27 5.50
CA GLN A 239 -1.38 49.42 4.92
C GLN A 239 -0.85 48.64 3.71
N ARG A 240 -0.05 49.27 2.85
CA ARG A 240 0.58 48.62 1.71
C ARG A 240 1.61 47.57 2.15
N LEU A 241 2.40 47.86 3.22
CA LEU A 241 3.34 46.86 3.77
C LEU A 241 2.58 45.71 4.40
N ASP A 242 1.49 45.92 5.13
CA ASP A 242 0.67 44.87 5.69
C ASP A 242 0.03 43.99 4.61
N ALA A 243 -0.40 44.61 3.51
CA ALA A 243 -0.89 43.86 2.34
C ALA A 243 0.22 42.96 1.73
N LEU A 244 1.42 43.50 1.57
CA LEU A 244 2.58 42.74 1.06
C LEU A 244 3.02 41.65 2.06
N ASP A 245 3.03 41.92 3.37
CA ASP A 245 3.33 40.93 4.39
C ASP A 245 2.29 39.79 4.37
N LYS A 246 1.01 40.13 4.22
CA LYS A 246 -0.07 39.15 4.08
C LYS A 246 0.07 38.32 2.81
N GLN A 247 0.39 38.99 1.68
CA GLN A 247 0.65 38.30 0.41
C GLN A 247 1.87 37.38 0.52
N TYR A 248 2.98 37.85 1.14
CA TYR A 248 4.15 37.04 1.40
C TYR A 248 3.82 35.81 2.27
N TYR A 249 3.02 35.99 3.31
CA TYR A 249 2.58 34.91 4.16
C TYR A 249 1.75 33.87 3.38
N GLN A 250 0.84 34.32 2.55
CA GLN A 250 0.00 33.44 1.73
C GLN A 250 0.80 32.72 0.63
N GLU A 251 1.69 33.41 -0.08
CA GLU A 251 2.44 32.83 -1.20
C GLU A 251 3.71 32.08 -0.79
N MET A 252 4.32 32.45 0.35
CA MET A 252 5.56 31.86 0.89
C MET A 252 5.37 31.16 2.22
N GLY A 253 4.74 31.86 3.18
CA GLY A 253 4.66 31.39 4.56
C GLY A 253 3.85 30.12 4.69
N VAL A 254 2.67 30.06 4.11
CA VAL A 254 1.79 28.89 4.20
C VAL A 254 2.30 27.72 3.37
N PRO A 255 2.53 27.85 2.04
CA PRO A 255 2.88 26.70 1.21
C PRO A 255 4.23 26.08 1.58
N PHE A 256 5.29 26.90 1.73
CA PHE A 256 6.65 26.42 1.95
C PHE A 256 6.97 26.03 3.41
N ASN A 257 6.10 26.38 4.36
CA ASN A 257 6.27 25.99 5.78
C ASN A 257 5.49 24.76 6.20
N THR A 258 4.78 24.10 5.29
CA THR A 258 4.15 22.80 5.59
C THR A 258 5.21 21.78 6.01
N ALA A 259 4.82 20.87 6.90
CA ALA A 259 5.76 19.85 7.43
C ALA A 259 6.39 19.03 6.30
N SER A 260 5.58 18.64 5.31
CA SER A 260 6.03 17.83 4.17
C SER A 260 7.02 18.57 3.27
N VAL A 261 6.75 19.85 2.95
CA VAL A 261 7.65 20.66 2.10
C VAL A 261 8.97 20.92 2.82
N LYS A 262 8.94 21.18 4.13
CA LYS A 262 10.18 21.29 4.95
C LYS A 262 10.95 19.98 4.98
N GLU A 263 10.25 18.84 5.14
CA GLU A 263 10.88 17.51 5.15
C GLU A 263 11.61 17.21 3.85
N ILE A 264 11.08 17.65 2.68
CA ILE A 264 11.78 17.56 1.38
C ILE A 264 13.17 18.20 1.42
N GLY A 265 13.27 19.40 2.00
CA GLY A 265 14.54 20.12 2.16
C GLY A 265 15.50 19.49 3.17
N MET A 266 14.98 18.81 4.18
CA MET A 266 15.77 18.22 5.26
C MET A 266 16.35 16.84 4.95
N LYS A 267 15.79 16.10 3.98
CA LYS A 267 16.30 14.78 3.61
C LYS A 267 17.72 14.84 3.12
N LYS A 268 18.59 13.99 3.67
CA LYS A 268 20.01 13.93 3.29
C LYS A 268 20.15 13.36 1.87
N TYR A 269 19.43 12.28 1.58
CA TYR A 269 19.52 11.60 0.30
C TYR A 269 18.33 11.93 -0.60
N ALA A 270 18.55 12.03 -1.88
CA ALA A 270 17.53 12.42 -2.84
C ALA A 270 16.47 11.31 -3.04
N ASP A 271 16.85 10.05 -2.97
CA ASP A 271 15.95 8.89 -3.08
C ASP A 271 14.92 8.79 -1.94
N GLU A 272 15.20 9.44 -0.80
CA GLU A 272 14.24 9.52 0.32
C GLU A 272 13.14 10.56 0.12
N VAL A 273 13.22 11.41 -0.90
CA VAL A 273 12.32 12.56 -1.09
C VAL A 273 10.97 12.16 -1.68
N ALA A 274 10.95 11.29 -2.70
CA ALA A 274 9.72 10.84 -3.31
C ALA A 274 8.76 10.16 -2.31
N PRO A 275 9.22 9.32 -1.36
CA PRO A 275 8.38 8.81 -0.29
C PRO A 275 7.71 9.88 0.59
N VAL A 276 8.34 11.05 0.77
CA VAL A 276 7.77 12.15 1.58
C VAL A 276 6.48 12.67 0.95
N ILE A 277 6.49 12.96 -0.34
CA ILE A 277 5.30 13.47 -1.05
C ILE A 277 4.21 12.40 -1.21
N LEU A 278 4.58 11.12 -1.18
CA LEU A 278 3.66 9.99 -1.30
C LEU A 278 3.28 9.35 0.05
N LYS A 279 3.56 10.03 1.16
CA LYS A 279 3.25 9.54 2.51
C LYS A 279 1.74 9.49 2.77
N ASN A 280 1.02 10.55 2.41
CA ASN A 280 -0.43 10.68 2.49
C ASN A 280 -0.93 11.79 1.54
N GLU A 281 -2.26 11.94 1.44
CA GLU A 281 -2.91 12.95 0.61
C GLU A 281 -2.43 14.37 0.94
N SER A 282 -2.41 14.76 2.22
CA SER A 282 -2.01 16.11 2.64
C SER A 282 -0.57 16.45 2.27
N ALA A 283 0.34 15.46 2.31
CA ALA A 283 1.73 15.66 1.89
C ALA A 283 1.84 15.89 0.37
N LEU A 284 1.06 15.15 -0.40
CA LEU A 284 0.98 15.31 -1.85
C LEU A 284 0.37 16.66 -2.22
N GLU A 285 -0.74 17.05 -1.58
CA GLU A 285 -1.42 18.33 -1.78
C GLU A 285 -0.48 19.50 -1.49
N ALA A 286 0.19 19.48 -0.33
CA ALA A 286 1.16 20.50 0.04
C ALA A 286 2.32 20.63 -0.98
N PHE A 287 2.77 19.51 -1.55
CA PHE A 287 3.75 19.54 -2.62
C PHE A 287 3.18 20.13 -3.92
N LEU A 288 1.98 19.72 -4.32
CA LEU A 288 1.34 20.20 -5.55
C LEU A 288 1.03 21.70 -5.51
N ASP A 289 0.62 22.21 -4.35
CA ASP A 289 0.38 23.64 -4.13
C ASP A 289 1.65 24.48 -4.37
N VAL A 290 2.80 23.97 -3.95
CA VAL A 290 4.09 24.62 -4.18
C VAL A 290 4.58 24.42 -5.61
N ALA A 291 4.50 23.19 -6.10
CA ALA A 291 5.09 22.78 -7.37
C ALA A 291 4.28 23.25 -8.60
N GLY A 292 2.96 23.38 -8.44
CA GLY A 292 2.05 23.73 -9.55
C GLY A 292 1.97 22.63 -10.62
N PRO A 293 1.65 22.97 -11.88
CA PRO A 293 1.41 21.99 -12.93
C PRO A 293 2.57 21.00 -13.19
N GLU A 294 3.82 21.47 -13.08
CA GLU A 294 5.01 20.61 -13.22
C GLU A 294 5.06 19.54 -12.13
N GLY A 295 4.50 19.83 -10.94
CA GLY A 295 4.42 18.92 -9.80
C GLY A 295 3.57 17.69 -10.08
N HIS A 296 2.48 17.80 -10.86
CA HIS A 296 1.64 16.67 -11.22
C HIS A 296 2.38 15.59 -12.02
N VAL A 297 3.25 16.01 -12.96
CA VAL A 297 4.05 15.08 -13.76
C VAL A 297 5.04 14.32 -12.88
N ILE A 298 5.70 15.05 -11.96
CA ILE A 298 6.66 14.44 -11.03
C ILE A 298 5.97 13.52 -10.05
N ALA A 299 4.84 13.94 -9.47
CA ALA A 299 4.05 13.13 -8.55
C ALA A 299 3.54 11.84 -9.22
N ARG A 300 3.07 11.93 -10.48
CA ARG A 300 2.66 10.77 -11.27
C ARG A 300 3.83 9.80 -11.47
N ASN A 301 4.99 10.27 -11.88
CA ASN A 301 6.17 9.42 -12.07
C ASN A 301 6.60 8.76 -10.75
N ALA A 302 6.59 9.51 -9.65
CA ALA A 302 6.91 8.97 -8.33
C ALA A 302 5.90 7.91 -7.88
N TYR A 303 4.60 8.13 -8.14
CA TYR A 303 3.57 7.15 -7.82
C TYR A 303 3.70 5.89 -8.69
N MET A 304 3.97 6.03 -9.99
CA MET A 304 4.18 4.89 -10.88
C MET A 304 5.40 4.06 -10.45
N SER A 305 6.47 4.70 -9.98
CA SER A 305 7.61 3.98 -9.39
C SER A 305 7.20 3.19 -8.15
N LYS A 306 6.38 3.78 -7.27
CA LYS A 306 5.82 3.09 -6.09
C LYS A 306 4.95 1.90 -6.48
N VAL A 307 4.18 2.02 -7.58
CA VAL A 307 3.38 0.90 -8.14
C VAL A 307 4.32 -0.19 -8.62
N TYR A 308 5.31 0.14 -9.45
CA TYR A 308 6.26 -0.82 -9.98
C TYR A 308 6.92 -1.64 -8.87
N ASP A 309 7.52 -0.97 -7.89
CA ASP A 309 8.24 -1.62 -6.79
C ASP A 309 7.37 -2.56 -5.94
N LYS A 310 6.07 -2.28 -5.81
CA LYS A 310 5.16 -3.03 -4.93
C LYS A 310 4.30 -4.05 -5.64
N VAL A 311 4.02 -3.84 -6.90
CA VAL A 311 2.96 -4.55 -7.63
C VAL A 311 3.51 -5.37 -8.78
N VAL A 312 4.59 -4.94 -9.43
CA VAL A 312 5.19 -5.68 -10.54
C VAL A 312 6.19 -6.69 -9.99
N LYS A 313 6.02 -7.95 -10.34
CA LYS A 313 6.93 -9.05 -10.00
C LYS A 313 7.20 -9.85 -11.27
N GLU A 314 8.47 -10.07 -11.58
CA GLU A 314 8.87 -10.86 -12.75
C GLU A 314 8.23 -10.39 -14.07
N GLY A 315 8.04 -9.07 -14.20
CA GLY A 315 7.39 -8.46 -15.37
C GLY A 315 5.85 -8.47 -15.34
N GLU A 316 5.21 -9.16 -14.42
CA GLU A 316 3.75 -9.25 -14.33
C GLU A 316 3.18 -8.33 -13.25
N ILE A 317 2.01 -7.74 -13.51
CA ILE A 317 1.27 -6.94 -12.54
C ILE A 317 0.47 -7.86 -11.61
N ASN A 318 0.76 -7.85 -10.32
CA ASN A 318 -0.07 -8.49 -9.32
C ASN A 318 -1.38 -7.70 -9.13
N THR A 319 -2.46 -8.17 -9.74
CA THR A 319 -3.76 -7.50 -9.73
C THR A 319 -4.36 -7.33 -8.34
N SER A 320 -4.15 -8.28 -7.43
CA SER A 320 -4.62 -8.19 -6.04
C SER A 320 -3.87 -7.12 -5.27
N ALA A 321 -2.54 -7.05 -5.42
CA ALA A 321 -1.72 -6.02 -4.80
C ALA A 321 -2.05 -4.63 -5.37
N LEU A 322 -2.29 -4.52 -6.69
CA LEU A 322 -2.68 -3.27 -7.33
C LEU A 322 -4.05 -2.79 -6.81
N LYS A 323 -5.05 -3.66 -6.73
CA LYS A 323 -6.38 -3.34 -6.16
C LYS A 323 -6.27 -2.85 -4.70
N ALA A 324 -5.49 -3.54 -3.87
CA ALA A 324 -5.26 -3.16 -2.48
C ALA A 324 -4.60 -1.78 -2.37
N MET A 325 -3.60 -1.51 -3.22
CA MET A 325 -2.90 -0.24 -3.27
C MET A 325 -3.82 0.90 -3.75
N MET A 326 -4.62 0.68 -4.80
CA MET A 326 -5.61 1.65 -5.28
C MET A 326 -6.63 2.00 -4.21
N LYS A 327 -7.11 1.01 -3.45
CA LYS A 327 -8.05 1.25 -2.34
C LYS A 327 -7.40 2.06 -1.22
N LYS A 328 -6.15 1.74 -0.86
CA LYS A 328 -5.40 2.44 0.18
C LYS A 328 -5.07 3.87 -0.19
N ASP A 329 -4.64 4.09 -1.43
CA ASP A 329 -4.09 5.36 -1.91
C ASP A 329 -5.14 6.14 -2.76
N LYS A 330 -6.44 5.82 -2.62
CA LYS A 330 -7.55 6.36 -3.44
C LYS A 330 -7.50 7.89 -3.54
N ASP A 331 -7.33 8.56 -2.42
CA ASP A 331 -7.38 10.02 -2.36
C ASP A 331 -6.15 10.66 -3.04
N MET A 332 -4.97 10.06 -2.85
CA MET A 332 -3.75 10.48 -3.57
C MET A 332 -3.87 10.28 -5.09
N ILE A 333 -4.43 9.16 -5.52
CA ILE A 333 -4.60 8.85 -6.95
C ILE A 333 -5.54 9.88 -7.60
N ASN A 334 -6.60 10.27 -6.91
CA ASN A 334 -7.57 11.25 -7.41
C ASN A 334 -6.98 12.67 -7.53
N ARG A 335 -5.94 13.02 -6.73
CA ARG A 335 -5.26 14.33 -6.79
C ARG A 335 -4.34 14.48 -8.00
N VAL A 336 -3.91 13.39 -8.63
CA VAL A 336 -3.02 13.44 -9.79
C VAL A 336 -3.82 13.19 -11.08
N PRO A 337 -3.97 14.18 -11.95
CA PRO A 337 -4.77 14.05 -13.17
C PRO A 337 -4.33 12.87 -14.04
N GLY A 338 -5.30 12.08 -14.49
CA GLY A 338 -5.10 10.93 -15.37
C GLY A 338 -4.55 9.67 -14.70
N LEU A 339 -3.99 9.75 -13.49
CA LEU A 339 -3.37 8.62 -12.82
C LEU A 339 -4.36 7.50 -12.50
N LYS A 340 -5.57 7.86 -12.06
CA LYS A 340 -6.63 6.89 -11.75
C LYS A 340 -7.00 6.05 -12.97
N GLY A 341 -7.31 6.71 -14.10
CA GLY A 341 -7.66 6.00 -15.33
C GLY A 341 -6.55 5.07 -15.79
N GLU A 342 -5.30 5.54 -15.77
CA GLU A 342 -4.15 4.74 -16.19
C GLU A 342 -3.97 3.46 -15.36
N VAL A 343 -4.15 3.55 -14.04
CA VAL A 343 -4.02 2.40 -13.14
C VAL A 343 -5.24 1.47 -13.25
N GLU A 344 -6.45 2.01 -13.42
CA GLU A 344 -7.67 1.23 -13.65
C GLU A 344 -7.62 0.50 -15.00
N ASP A 345 -7.21 1.16 -16.07
CA ASP A 345 -7.06 0.57 -17.40
C ASP A 345 -6.03 -0.57 -17.39
N ALA A 346 -4.90 -0.36 -16.72
CA ALA A 346 -3.90 -1.40 -16.56
C ALA A 346 -4.44 -2.62 -15.80
N LEU A 347 -5.22 -2.39 -14.73
CA LEU A 347 -5.83 -3.47 -13.96
C LEU A 347 -6.83 -4.28 -14.79
N VAL A 348 -7.70 -3.61 -15.55
CA VAL A 348 -8.70 -4.27 -16.41
C VAL A 348 -8.00 -5.05 -17.52
N TYR A 349 -7.01 -4.42 -18.17
CA TYR A 349 -6.29 -5.06 -19.28
C TYR A 349 -5.48 -6.27 -18.79
N GLN A 350 -4.76 -6.16 -17.67
CA GLN A 350 -4.06 -7.30 -17.05
C GLN A 350 -5.04 -8.44 -16.73
N GLY A 351 -6.21 -8.09 -16.16
CA GLY A 351 -7.24 -9.08 -15.85
C GLY A 351 -7.72 -9.85 -17.09
N SER A 352 -7.95 -9.15 -18.20
CA SER A 352 -8.36 -9.77 -19.47
C SER A 352 -7.27 -10.66 -20.07
N LEU A 353 -6.01 -10.25 -19.99
CA LEU A 353 -4.88 -11.05 -20.47
C LEU A 353 -4.69 -12.33 -19.64
N LEU A 354 -4.82 -12.24 -18.32
CA LEU A 354 -4.72 -13.40 -17.42
C LEU A 354 -5.86 -14.40 -17.66
N LEU A 355 -7.09 -13.93 -17.94
CA LEU A 355 -8.20 -14.80 -18.32
C LEU A 355 -7.90 -15.50 -19.65
N LYS A 356 -7.43 -14.77 -20.66
CA LYS A 356 -7.08 -15.37 -21.96
C LYS A 356 -5.92 -16.37 -21.82
N ARG A 357 -4.90 -16.08 -21.00
CA ARG A 357 -3.82 -17.03 -20.68
C ARG A 357 -4.36 -18.32 -20.04
N ALA A 358 -5.32 -18.18 -19.12
CA ALA A 358 -5.97 -19.35 -18.49
C ALA A 358 -6.75 -20.20 -19.50
N GLU A 359 -7.51 -19.58 -20.42
CA GLU A 359 -8.22 -20.27 -21.48
C GLU A 359 -7.26 -21.02 -22.43
N LEU A 360 -6.14 -20.39 -22.80
CA LEU A 360 -5.11 -21.02 -23.65
C LEU A 360 -4.42 -22.19 -22.95
N ASN A 361 -4.12 -22.05 -21.65
CA ASN A 361 -3.57 -23.14 -20.84
C ASN A 361 -4.54 -24.32 -20.72
N GLU A 362 -5.85 -24.06 -20.58
CA GLU A 362 -6.86 -25.12 -20.58
C GLU A 362 -6.95 -25.81 -21.96
N GLY A 363 -6.87 -25.04 -23.06
CA GLY A 363 -6.79 -25.59 -24.40
C GLY A 363 -5.57 -26.49 -24.61
N LEU A 364 -4.41 -26.09 -24.11
CA LEU A 364 -3.17 -26.89 -24.14
C LEU A 364 -3.31 -28.16 -23.29
N LYS A 365 -3.95 -28.07 -22.10
CA LYS A 365 -4.25 -29.23 -21.26
C LYS A 365 -5.11 -30.27 -21.97
N LEU A 366 -6.17 -29.82 -22.65
CA LEU A 366 -7.01 -30.72 -23.43
C LEU A 366 -6.23 -31.39 -24.57
N ALA A 367 -5.32 -30.66 -25.22
CA ALA A 367 -4.44 -31.21 -26.23
C ALA A 367 -3.45 -32.24 -25.66
N GLU A 368 -2.85 -31.99 -24.50
CA GLU A 368 -2.02 -32.99 -23.79
C GLU A 368 -2.81 -34.23 -23.43
N ASP A 369 -4.03 -34.08 -22.93
CA ASP A 369 -4.89 -35.21 -22.60
C ASP A 369 -5.22 -36.07 -23.83
N GLU A 370 -5.40 -35.41 -24.97
CA GLU A 370 -5.62 -36.09 -26.24
C GLU A 370 -4.38 -36.86 -26.73
N ILE A 371 -3.19 -36.26 -26.63
CA ILE A 371 -1.89 -36.93 -26.90
C ILE A 371 -1.74 -38.14 -25.99
N ALA A 372 -1.91 -37.92 -24.69
CA ALA A 372 -1.76 -38.98 -23.71
C ALA A 372 -2.75 -40.14 -23.91
N LYS A 373 -4.01 -39.83 -24.26
CA LYS A 373 -5.02 -40.84 -24.60
C LYS A 373 -4.62 -41.66 -25.83
N ASN A 374 -4.15 -41.00 -26.88
CA ASN A 374 -3.70 -41.69 -28.10
C ASN A 374 -2.52 -42.63 -27.80
N PHE A 375 -1.59 -42.23 -26.94
CA PHE A 375 -0.49 -43.07 -26.49
C PHE A 375 -0.99 -44.36 -25.79
N LEU A 376 -1.96 -44.27 -24.86
CA LEU A 376 -2.51 -45.45 -24.20
C LEU A 376 -3.16 -46.43 -25.16
N ILE A 377 -3.85 -45.94 -26.22
CA ILE A 377 -4.48 -46.78 -27.23
C ILE A 377 -3.45 -47.57 -28.03
N THR A 378 -2.25 -46.97 -28.23
CA THR A 378 -1.18 -47.57 -29.05
C THR A 378 -0.12 -48.30 -28.21
N SER A 379 -0.12 -48.16 -26.89
CA SER A 379 0.84 -48.76 -25.98
C SER A 379 0.34 -50.08 -25.39
N ASN A 380 1.27 -50.88 -24.84
CA ASN A 380 0.96 -52.10 -24.08
C ASN A 380 0.72 -51.81 -22.58
N LEU A 381 0.31 -50.60 -22.21
CA LEU A 381 -0.03 -50.24 -20.87
C LEU A 381 -1.50 -50.52 -20.53
N GLU A 382 -1.92 -50.25 -19.29
CA GLU A 382 -3.32 -50.34 -18.89
C GLU A 382 -4.18 -49.38 -19.73
N PRO A 383 -5.44 -49.72 -20.02
CA PRO A 383 -6.30 -48.94 -20.95
C PRO A 383 -6.70 -47.56 -20.41
N HIS A 384 -6.59 -47.37 -19.08
CA HIS A 384 -6.93 -46.09 -18.43
C HIS A 384 -5.82 -45.63 -17.50
N TYR A 385 -5.58 -44.33 -17.41
CA TYR A 385 -4.58 -43.76 -16.51
C TYR A 385 -4.86 -44.05 -15.02
N TYR A 386 -6.12 -44.17 -14.67
CA TYR A 386 -6.54 -44.62 -13.33
C TYR A 386 -5.93 -46.00 -13.00
N ASP A 387 -5.98 -46.95 -13.94
CA ASP A 387 -5.45 -48.28 -13.75
C ASP A 387 -3.91 -48.31 -13.75
N VAL A 388 -3.28 -47.46 -14.58
CA VAL A 388 -1.83 -47.23 -14.57
C VAL A 388 -1.36 -46.76 -13.19
N VAL A 389 -2.05 -45.75 -12.64
CA VAL A 389 -1.72 -45.19 -11.33
C VAL A 389 -1.97 -46.22 -10.21
N ASN A 390 -3.11 -46.88 -10.20
CA ASN A 390 -3.42 -47.88 -9.20
C ASN A 390 -2.45 -49.08 -9.23
N ARG A 391 -2.04 -49.51 -10.41
CA ARG A 391 -1.01 -50.55 -10.55
C ARG A 391 0.34 -50.08 -10.05
N ALA A 392 0.75 -48.86 -10.37
CA ALA A 392 2.00 -48.26 -9.86
C ALA A 392 1.99 -48.06 -8.33
N ILE A 393 0.84 -47.80 -7.73
CA ILE A 393 0.68 -47.72 -6.26
C ILE A 393 0.89 -49.09 -5.61
N ARG A 394 0.42 -50.14 -6.25
CA ARG A 394 0.58 -51.53 -5.74
C ARG A 394 1.99 -52.08 -6.02
N ASP A 395 2.53 -51.73 -7.17
CA ASP A 395 3.86 -52.18 -7.63
C ASP A 395 4.63 -50.99 -8.22
N HIS A 396 5.55 -50.45 -7.42
CA HIS A 396 6.36 -49.29 -7.81
C HIS A 396 7.32 -49.59 -8.99
N THR A 397 7.61 -50.86 -9.27
CA THR A 397 8.45 -51.26 -10.41
C THR A 397 7.73 -51.11 -11.74
N TYR A 398 6.40 -51.04 -11.71
CA TYR A 398 5.59 -50.75 -12.89
C TYR A 398 5.89 -49.37 -13.49
N MET A 399 6.25 -48.39 -12.65
CA MET A 399 6.68 -47.08 -13.16
C MET A 399 7.99 -47.15 -13.94
N ASP A 400 8.87 -48.05 -13.62
CA ASP A 400 10.14 -48.24 -14.36
C ASP A 400 9.83 -48.75 -15.79
N LYS A 401 8.84 -49.65 -15.93
CA LYS A 401 8.33 -50.07 -17.26
C LYS A 401 7.72 -48.89 -18.03
N VAL A 402 6.85 -48.13 -17.37
CA VAL A 402 6.22 -46.96 -18.01
C VAL A 402 7.28 -45.98 -18.51
N TYR A 403 8.28 -45.65 -17.69
CA TYR A 403 9.35 -44.73 -18.09
C TYR A 403 10.29 -45.32 -19.16
N LYS A 404 10.46 -46.62 -19.22
CA LYS A 404 11.18 -47.25 -20.31
C LYS A 404 10.43 -47.08 -21.63
N ASP A 405 9.11 -47.38 -21.63
CA ASP A 405 8.28 -47.23 -22.81
C ASP A 405 8.20 -45.73 -23.25
N LEU A 406 8.19 -44.78 -22.28
CA LEU A 406 8.25 -43.35 -22.57
C LEU A 406 9.61 -42.90 -23.12
N GLY A 407 10.71 -43.58 -22.81
CA GLY A 407 12.02 -43.26 -23.36
C GLY A 407 12.21 -43.66 -24.81
N GLU A 408 11.28 -44.44 -25.37
CA GLU A 408 11.26 -44.89 -26.77
C GLU A 408 10.44 -44.00 -27.69
N ILE A 409 9.77 -42.96 -27.18
CA ILE A 409 8.88 -42.05 -27.93
C ILE A 409 9.37 -40.60 -27.89
N ASP A 410 8.73 -39.71 -28.68
CA ASP A 410 9.07 -38.30 -28.70
C ASP A 410 8.86 -37.61 -27.33
N SER A 411 9.64 -36.56 -27.10
CA SER A 411 9.67 -35.86 -25.81
C SER A 411 8.34 -35.22 -25.43
N VAL A 412 7.56 -34.77 -26.42
CA VAL A 412 6.24 -34.12 -26.21
C VAL A 412 5.22 -35.14 -25.74
N THR A 413 5.16 -36.29 -26.40
CA THR A 413 4.29 -37.39 -25.97
C THR A 413 4.68 -37.94 -24.61
N ALA A 414 5.98 -38.16 -24.38
CA ALA A 414 6.48 -38.59 -23.07
C ALA A 414 6.14 -37.61 -21.94
N HIS A 415 6.26 -36.32 -22.19
CA HIS A 415 5.92 -35.26 -21.24
C HIS A 415 4.41 -35.21 -20.95
N ALA A 416 3.57 -35.26 -22.02
CA ALA A 416 2.11 -35.26 -21.89
C ALA A 416 1.62 -36.46 -21.06
N VAL A 417 2.16 -37.66 -21.34
CA VAL A 417 1.84 -38.89 -20.60
C VAL A 417 2.27 -38.80 -19.14
N THR A 418 3.50 -38.34 -18.88
CA THR A 418 4.01 -38.16 -17.52
C THR A 418 3.11 -37.20 -16.72
N ARG A 419 2.77 -36.04 -17.26
CA ARG A 419 1.87 -35.09 -16.62
C ARG A 419 0.47 -35.67 -16.40
N ARG A 420 -0.06 -36.45 -17.33
CA ARG A 420 -1.36 -37.09 -17.15
C ARG A 420 -1.33 -38.12 -16.02
N ILE A 421 -0.27 -38.94 -15.91
CA ILE A 421 -0.05 -39.85 -14.78
C ILE A 421 0.02 -39.09 -13.46
N GLN A 422 0.77 -38.00 -13.41
CA GLN A 422 0.91 -37.17 -12.21
C GLN A 422 -0.44 -36.56 -11.77
N ARG A 423 -1.22 -36.04 -12.71
CA ARG A 423 -2.58 -35.50 -12.44
C ARG A 423 -3.51 -36.60 -11.94
N GLU A 424 -3.55 -37.73 -12.61
CA GLU A 424 -4.37 -38.87 -12.20
C GLU A 424 -4.02 -39.35 -10.80
N PHE A 425 -2.72 -39.38 -10.45
CA PHE A 425 -2.28 -39.72 -9.10
C PHE A 425 -2.83 -38.74 -8.06
N VAL A 426 -2.84 -37.44 -8.37
CA VAL A 426 -3.39 -36.41 -7.46
C VAL A 426 -4.92 -36.59 -7.34
N GLU A 427 -5.63 -36.83 -8.45
CA GLU A 427 -7.08 -37.10 -8.45
C GLU A 427 -7.42 -38.31 -7.58
N VAL A 428 -6.70 -39.44 -7.75
CA VAL A 428 -6.84 -40.64 -6.92
C VAL A 428 -6.55 -40.35 -5.44
N ALA A 429 -5.56 -39.51 -5.17
CA ALA A 429 -5.24 -39.11 -3.80
C ALA A 429 -6.33 -38.25 -3.17
N LEU A 430 -6.88 -37.27 -3.92
CA LEU A 430 -7.94 -36.37 -3.44
C LEU A 430 -9.26 -37.12 -3.18
N GLU A 431 -9.54 -38.17 -3.91
CA GLU A 431 -10.71 -39.04 -3.75
C GLU A 431 -10.54 -40.11 -2.65
N SER A 432 -9.33 -40.24 -2.06
CA SER A 432 -9.06 -41.26 -1.07
C SER A 432 -9.92 -41.11 0.19
N SER A 433 -10.67 -42.14 0.52
CA SER A 433 -11.55 -42.19 1.71
C SER A 433 -10.80 -42.03 3.04
N GLY A 434 -9.50 -42.33 3.07
CA GLY A 434 -8.64 -42.17 4.24
C GLY A 434 -8.04 -40.76 4.40
N GLY A 435 -8.34 -39.83 3.49
CA GLY A 435 -7.80 -38.49 3.40
C GLY A 435 -6.60 -38.40 2.45
N ALA A 436 -6.59 -37.34 1.64
CA ALA A 436 -5.61 -37.12 0.59
C ALA A 436 -4.18 -36.95 1.15
N TYR A 437 -4.01 -36.20 2.21
CA TYR A 437 -2.70 -35.99 2.84
C TYR A 437 -2.10 -37.30 3.39
N LYS A 438 -2.92 -38.11 4.08
CA LYS A 438 -2.51 -39.43 4.57
C LYS A 438 -2.17 -40.37 3.42
N PHE A 439 -2.89 -40.30 2.32
CA PHE A 439 -2.61 -41.08 1.12
C PHE A 439 -1.25 -40.78 0.52
N ILE A 440 -0.90 -39.50 0.37
CA ILE A 440 0.37 -39.05 -0.24
C ILE A 440 1.55 -39.23 0.71
N THR A 441 1.35 -39.12 2.02
CA THR A 441 2.40 -39.28 3.03
C THR A 441 2.57 -40.70 3.53
N ASP A 442 1.82 -41.69 3.00
CA ASP A 442 1.93 -43.10 3.34
C ASP A 442 3.35 -43.61 2.98
N PRO A 443 4.17 -44.09 3.95
CA PRO A 443 5.52 -44.57 3.70
C PRO A 443 5.60 -45.68 2.65
N ARG A 444 4.53 -46.49 2.53
CA ARG A 444 4.44 -47.58 1.55
C ARG A 444 4.35 -47.07 0.10
N LYS A 445 3.86 -45.86 -0.09
CA LYS A 445 3.73 -45.20 -1.40
C LYS A 445 4.88 -44.24 -1.72
N ALA A 446 5.75 -43.97 -0.75
CA ALA A 446 6.82 -42.99 -0.88
C ALA A 446 7.75 -43.23 -2.08
N THR A 447 8.01 -44.48 -2.42
CA THR A 447 8.85 -44.84 -3.59
C THR A 447 8.10 -44.55 -4.89
N THR A 448 6.82 -44.91 -4.98
CA THR A 448 5.97 -44.61 -6.14
C THR A 448 5.84 -43.10 -6.37
N VAL A 449 5.56 -42.35 -5.30
CA VAL A 449 5.46 -40.87 -5.36
C VAL A 449 6.77 -40.26 -5.89
N ARG A 450 7.91 -40.70 -5.36
CA ARG A 450 9.22 -40.21 -5.84
C ARG A 450 9.49 -40.55 -7.30
N LYS A 451 9.09 -41.74 -7.75
CA LYS A 451 9.23 -42.13 -9.16
C LYS A 451 8.31 -41.33 -10.07
N MET A 452 7.05 -41.14 -9.70
CA MET A 452 6.09 -40.35 -10.49
C MET A 452 6.50 -38.89 -10.66
N PHE A 453 7.16 -38.31 -9.65
CA PHE A 453 7.56 -36.90 -9.64
C PHE A 453 9.10 -36.73 -9.73
N LYS A 454 9.82 -37.70 -10.33
CA LYS A 454 11.27 -37.65 -10.39
C LYS A 454 11.83 -36.43 -11.11
N ASP A 455 11.15 -35.97 -12.14
CA ASP A 455 11.57 -34.82 -12.98
C ASP A 455 11.18 -33.46 -12.38
N ASN A 456 10.22 -33.46 -11.43
CA ASN A 456 9.71 -32.26 -10.76
C ASN A 456 9.48 -32.53 -9.26
N PRO A 457 10.53 -32.75 -8.49
CA PRO A 457 10.41 -33.12 -7.07
C PRO A 457 9.75 -32.04 -6.19
N GLU A 458 9.81 -30.78 -6.61
CA GLU A 458 9.12 -29.65 -5.97
C GLU A 458 7.59 -29.80 -5.97
N TYR A 459 7.03 -30.49 -6.95
CA TYR A 459 5.58 -30.75 -7.02
C TYR A 459 5.09 -31.63 -5.87
N ILE A 460 5.95 -32.46 -5.30
CA ILE A 460 5.59 -33.29 -4.14
C ILE A 460 5.20 -32.41 -2.95
N SER A 461 5.91 -31.30 -2.72
CA SER A 461 5.59 -30.34 -1.67
C SER A 461 4.25 -29.64 -1.96
N GLN A 462 4.06 -29.17 -3.18
CA GLN A 462 2.83 -28.49 -3.60
C GLN A 462 1.61 -29.41 -3.54
N VAL A 463 1.76 -30.67 -3.96
CA VAL A 463 0.71 -31.69 -3.88
C VAL A 463 0.36 -32.03 -2.43
N ARG A 464 1.34 -32.07 -1.52
CA ARG A 464 1.09 -32.24 -0.09
C ARG A 464 0.26 -31.09 0.51
N ASP A 465 0.57 -29.85 0.13
CA ASP A 465 -0.17 -28.70 0.61
C ASP A 465 -1.58 -28.63 0.03
N LEU A 466 -1.74 -29.00 -1.24
CA LEU A 466 -3.04 -29.18 -1.87
C LEU A 466 -3.89 -30.24 -1.13
N SER A 467 -3.26 -31.36 -0.79
CA SER A 467 -3.90 -32.46 -0.07
C SER A 467 -4.35 -32.09 1.34
N LYS A 468 -3.55 -31.30 2.07
CA LYS A 468 -3.96 -30.75 3.37
C LYS A 468 -5.19 -29.86 3.23
N LEU A 469 -5.22 -29.00 2.20
CA LEU A 469 -6.36 -28.12 1.94
C LEU A 469 -7.60 -28.92 1.58
N SER A 470 -7.48 -29.97 0.74
CA SER A 470 -8.59 -30.87 0.38
C SER A 470 -9.14 -31.59 1.60
N ASP A 471 -8.28 -32.17 2.44
CA ASP A 471 -8.71 -32.85 3.67
C ASP A 471 -9.43 -31.93 4.62
N ALA A 472 -8.96 -30.68 4.74
CA ALA A 472 -9.59 -29.67 5.56
C ALA A 472 -10.99 -29.29 5.04
N ILE A 473 -11.15 -29.14 3.70
CA ILE A 473 -12.45 -28.88 3.07
C ILE A 473 -13.39 -30.07 3.26
N ASN A 474 -12.92 -31.29 3.04
CA ASN A 474 -13.73 -32.50 3.24
C ASN A 474 -14.19 -32.68 4.69
N LYS A 475 -13.36 -32.32 5.68
CA LYS A 475 -13.75 -32.28 7.09
C LYS A 475 -14.81 -31.22 7.38
N ALA A 476 -14.76 -30.08 6.69
CA ALA A 476 -15.68 -28.96 6.86
C ALA A 476 -16.99 -29.13 6.06
N ASP A 477 -17.06 -30.07 5.12
CA ASP A 477 -18.27 -30.32 4.31
C ASP A 477 -19.41 -30.83 5.19
N VAL A 478 -20.36 -29.92 5.43
CA VAL A 478 -21.51 -30.15 6.32
C VAL A 478 -22.46 -31.22 5.77
N THR A 479 -22.47 -31.45 4.46
CA THR A 479 -23.35 -32.43 3.83
C THR A 479 -22.89 -33.87 4.07
N LYS A 480 -21.56 -34.07 4.22
CA LYS A 480 -20.96 -35.38 4.51
C LYS A 480 -20.94 -35.73 5.99
N LEU A 481 -21.15 -34.75 6.88
CA LEU A 481 -21.05 -34.88 8.33
C LEU A 481 -22.40 -35.20 8.99
N SER A 482 -23.36 -35.68 8.26
CA SER A 482 -24.77 -35.81 8.68
C SER A 482 -25.06 -36.82 9.81
N SER A 483 -24.09 -37.59 10.26
CA SER A 483 -24.45 -38.70 11.17
C SER A 483 -23.88 -38.68 12.58
N LEU A 484 -22.92 -37.81 12.90
CA LEU A 484 -22.16 -38.04 14.13
C LEU A 484 -22.37 -37.10 15.31
N VAL A 485 -22.96 -35.91 15.17
CA VAL A 485 -23.00 -34.99 16.33
C VAL A 485 -24.26 -34.15 16.38
N LEU A 486 -25.35 -34.74 16.79
CA LEU A 486 -26.65 -34.04 16.92
C LEU A 486 -27.06 -33.68 18.33
N ASN A 487 -26.36 -34.10 19.37
CA ASN A 487 -26.84 -33.98 20.76
C ASN A 487 -25.98 -33.13 21.70
N GLU A 488 -24.99 -32.39 21.20
CA GLU A 488 -24.17 -31.56 22.07
C GLU A 488 -24.77 -30.18 22.28
N ARG A 489 -24.87 -29.78 23.54
CA ARG A 489 -25.44 -28.50 23.96
C ARG A 489 -24.44 -27.38 23.85
N LEU A 490 -24.91 -26.16 23.54
CA LEU A 490 -24.09 -24.94 23.47
C LEU A 490 -23.36 -24.60 24.78
N ASP A 491 -23.99 -24.99 25.93
CA ASP A 491 -23.40 -24.83 27.25
C ASP A 491 -22.08 -25.56 27.40
N TRP A 492 -21.95 -26.71 26.77
CA TRP A 492 -20.75 -27.54 26.80
C TRP A 492 -19.58 -26.83 26.07
N LEU A 493 -19.89 -26.13 24.99
CA LEU A 493 -18.93 -25.38 24.23
C LEU A 493 -18.37 -24.17 25.01
N ALA A 494 -19.26 -23.45 25.68
CA ALA A 494 -18.88 -22.33 26.53
C ALA A 494 -18.02 -22.76 27.73
N ALA A 495 -18.20 -24.00 28.19
CA ALA A 495 -17.45 -24.57 29.31
C ALA A 495 -16.04 -25.07 28.90
N ILE A 496 -15.87 -25.49 27.64
CA ILE A 496 -14.62 -26.12 27.16
C ILE A 496 -13.68 -25.11 26.47
N MET A 497 -14.20 -23.96 26.06
CA MET A 497 -13.38 -22.92 25.44
C MET A 497 -12.72 -21.88 26.39
N PRO A 498 -12.81 -21.95 27.75
CA PRO A 498 -12.00 -21.06 28.59
C PRO A 498 -10.53 -21.41 28.48
N GLY A 499 -9.82 -20.74 27.58
CA GLY A 499 -8.40 -20.97 27.31
C GLY A 499 -8.01 -20.88 25.85
N VAL A 500 -8.96 -20.87 24.93
CA VAL A 500 -8.69 -20.48 23.55
C VAL A 500 -8.73 -18.96 23.49
N ASP A 501 -7.57 -18.32 23.32
CA ASP A 501 -7.50 -16.91 23.03
C ASP A 501 -8.13 -16.66 21.66
N GLY A 502 -9.40 -16.28 21.64
CA GLY A 502 -10.15 -15.98 20.44
C GLY A 502 -9.52 -14.88 19.60
N ASN A 503 -8.80 -13.96 20.25
CA ASN A 503 -8.08 -12.89 19.57
C ASN A 503 -6.82 -13.42 18.86
N TYR A 504 -6.11 -14.34 19.48
CA TYR A 504 -4.94 -14.98 18.86
C TYR A 504 -5.36 -15.82 17.64
N ALA A 505 -6.35 -16.68 17.80
CA ALA A 505 -6.87 -17.46 16.68
C ALA A 505 -7.43 -16.56 15.57
N PHE A 506 -8.10 -15.46 15.92
CA PHE A 506 -8.59 -14.46 14.99
C PHE A 506 -7.47 -13.75 14.23
N SER A 507 -6.38 -13.40 14.90
CA SER A 507 -5.22 -12.76 14.24
C SER A 507 -4.54 -13.68 13.23
N GLN A 508 -4.42 -14.96 13.55
CA GLN A 508 -3.82 -15.98 12.67
C GLN A 508 -4.68 -16.28 11.43
N LEU A 509 -5.99 -16.13 11.56
CA LEU A 509 -6.95 -16.51 10.53
C LEU A 509 -7.43 -15.33 9.67
N ARG A 510 -7.31 -14.10 10.17
CA ARG A 510 -7.81 -12.87 9.53
C ARG A 510 -7.44 -12.72 8.07
N ASP A 511 -6.23 -13.09 7.69
CA ASP A 511 -5.70 -12.88 6.34
C ASP A 511 -6.10 -13.99 5.35
N ARG A 512 -6.78 -15.04 5.85
CA ARG A 512 -7.14 -16.24 5.07
C ARG A 512 -8.63 -16.49 4.95
N ILE A 513 -9.48 -15.69 5.60
CA ILE A 513 -10.91 -15.95 5.73
C ILE A 513 -11.74 -14.85 5.06
N SER A 514 -12.86 -15.21 4.44
CA SER A 514 -13.86 -14.26 3.94
C SER A 514 -14.48 -13.43 5.09
N SER A 515 -15.08 -12.27 4.77
CA SER A 515 -15.71 -11.40 5.77
C SER A 515 -16.77 -12.13 6.61
N ASP A 516 -17.44 -13.10 6.01
CA ASP A 516 -18.54 -13.83 6.64
C ASP A 516 -18.03 -14.96 7.57
N ALA A 517 -16.97 -15.66 7.16
CA ALA A 517 -16.25 -16.55 8.06
C ALA A 517 -15.61 -15.81 9.24
N MET A 518 -15.20 -14.55 9.05
CA MET A 518 -14.75 -13.66 10.12
C MET A 518 -15.87 -13.29 11.09
N LYS A 519 -17.12 -13.12 10.62
CA LYS A 519 -18.28 -12.94 11.49
C LYS A 519 -18.51 -14.18 12.34
N ALA A 520 -18.50 -15.37 11.74
CA ALA A 520 -18.65 -16.63 12.46
C ALA A 520 -17.57 -16.79 13.55
N PHE A 521 -16.32 -16.42 13.26
CA PHE A 521 -15.25 -16.45 14.24
C PHE A 521 -15.43 -15.43 15.38
N ARG A 522 -15.91 -14.21 15.07
CA ARG A 522 -16.28 -13.22 16.11
C ARG A 522 -17.40 -13.72 17.02
N ILE A 523 -18.37 -14.43 16.45
CA ILE A 523 -19.44 -15.06 17.23
C ILE A 523 -18.82 -16.01 18.26
N MET A 524 -17.94 -16.90 17.83
CA MET A 524 -17.32 -17.87 18.72
C MET A 524 -16.39 -17.24 19.74
N SER A 525 -15.67 -16.19 19.38
CA SER A 525 -14.88 -15.40 20.32
C SER A 525 -15.75 -14.75 21.41
N ARG A 526 -16.93 -14.23 21.03
CA ARG A 526 -17.92 -13.68 21.99
C ARG A 526 -18.59 -14.76 22.83
N MET A 527 -18.75 -15.97 22.30
CA MET A 527 -19.27 -17.12 23.07
C MET A 527 -18.41 -17.45 24.28
N ASN A 528 -17.07 -17.30 24.16
CA ASN A 528 -16.16 -17.47 25.31
C ASN A 528 -16.44 -16.49 26.47
N GLN A 529 -17.03 -15.33 26.16
CA GLN A 529 -17.37 -14.30 27.14
C GLN A 529 -18.82 -14.44 27.69
N ALA A 530 -19.65 -15.28 27.06
CA ALA A 530 -21.04 -15.41 27.40
C ALA A 530 -21.26 -16.50 28.48
N LYS A 531 -21.79 -16.12 29.63
CA LYS A 531 -22.00 -17.00 30.79
C LYS A 531 -23.23 -17.91 30.68
N THR A 532 -24.14 -17.69 29.72
CA THR A 532 -25.39 -18.47 29.60
C THR A 532 -25.71 -18.82 28.15
N LYS A 533 -26.31 -19.98 27.92
CA LYS A 533 -26.72 -20.50 26.60
C LYS A 533 -27.63 -19.53 25.83
N ALA A 534 -28.67 -19.01 26.51
CA ALA A 534 -29.64 -18.10 25.89
C ALA A 534 -28.99 -16.80 25.39
N LYS A 535 -28.00 -16.30 26.12
CA LYS A 535 -27.26 -15.09 25.75
C LYS A 535 -26.36 -15.35 24.51
N VAL A 536 -25.77 -16.54 24.45
CA VAL A 536 -24.95 -17.00 23.34
C VAL A 536 -25.80 -17.17 22.08
N ASP A 537 -26.93 -17.86 22.16
CA ASP A 537 -27.83 -18.09 21.02
C ASP A 537 -28.36 -16.75 20.43
N ASN A 538 -28.73 -15.79 21.29
CA ASN A 538 -29.21 -14.49 20.84
C ASN A 538 -28.07 -13.66 20.16
N GLN A 539 -26.86 -13.66 20.71
CA GLN A 539 -25.73 -12.98 20.11
C GLN A 539 -25.34 -13.57 18.75
N ILE A 540 -25.38 -14.90 18.62
CA ILE A 540 -25.12 -15.59 17.36
C ILE A 540 -26.15 -15.19 16.31
N LYS A 541 -27.46 -15.25 16.67
CA LYS A 541 -28.54 -14.85 15.77
C LYS A 541 -28.41 -13.39 15.32
N GLU A 542 -28.18 -12.48 16.25
CA GLU A 542 -28.02 -11.05 15.95
C GLU A 542 -26.89 -10.77 14.97
N ILE A 543 -25.77 -11.48 15.08
CA ILE A 543 -24.59 -11.26 14.22
C ILE A 543 -24.74 -11.95 12.86
N LEU A 544 -25.52 -13.04 12.78
CA LEU A 544 -25.72 -13.78 11.52
C LEU A 544 -26.85 -13.19 10.66
N LEU A 545 -27.80 -12.47 11.28
CA LEU A 545 -28.93 -11.85 10.58
C LEU A 545 -28.65 -10.41 10.10
N ASN A 546 -27.58 -9.76 10.61
CA ASN A 546 -27.06 -8.47 10.16
C ASN A 546 -25.85 -8.67 9.25
#